data_dc6c1ab8fc9218a266e947c3650e3578
#
_entry.id   dc6c1ab8fc9218a266e947c3650e3578
#
_cell.length_a   1.000
_cell.length_b   1.000
_cell.length_c   1.000
_cell.angle_alpha   90.00
_cell.angle_beta   90.00
_cell.angle_gamma   90.00
#
_symmetry.space_group_name_H-M   'P 1'
#
loop_
_entity.id
_entity.type
_entity.pdbx_description
1 polymer ?
#
loop_
_entity_poly.entity_id
_entity_poly.type
_entity_poly.pdbx_seq_one_letter_code
_entity_poly.pdbx_strand_id
1 'polypeptide(L)'
;MTRFSPWSAVLSIFIGITVYFYYYQNQTLNINSLITNQSTSTEDHMLKAAKTMSKALANAKITPHRSSTRGHSDHGWLNTYHSFSFADWYNPKFTHFGSLRVLNEDRVSPVNGFPTHPHRNFEIFSYILSGELTHRDSMLSKGNEGGQSDKFYRMHRGDVQFTTGGTGIAHSEFNEHKKDTVHFLQIWALPWKNGLKPRYHTRSFPDEEKRKGFVHVLSPLKAGEDATEQEEADAEPAIPNTIPIHADFVMGAGLIAPQSTFEWTVGANATQQTKRKVYVHVPMTQNGKAKIRLDGRESAELAEGDGAFVEGVNAGDKLSFESIGEAEAEVVVLDTA
;
A
#
# COMPACT_ATOMS: atom_id res chain seq x y z
N MET A 1 24.60 82.16 -33.74
CA MET A 1 23.20 81.74 -33.80
C MET A 1 23.02 80.75 -34.93
N THR A 2 23.08 79.43 -34.59
CA THR A 2 22.92 78.33 -35.54
C THR A 2 21.47 77.93 -35.62
N ARG A 3 20.80 78.14 -36.75
CA ARG A 3 19.42 77.75 -36.99
C ARG A 3 19.35 76.23 -37.22
N PHE A 4 18.70 75.50 -36.33
CA PHE A 4 18.33 74.11 -36.56
C PHE A 4 17.23 74.03 -37.64
N SER A 5 17.43 73.18 -38.60
CA SER A 5 16.48 72.92 -39.69
C SER A 5 15.25 72.12 -39.16
N PRO A 6 14.00 72.44 -39.54
CA PRO A 6 12.81 71.67 -39.12
C PRO A 6 12.81 70.23 -39.55
N TRP A 7 13.63 69.84 -40.53
CA TRP A 7 13.70 68.48 -41.04
C TRP A 7 14.41 67.46 -40.10
N SER A 8 15.25 67.95 -39.18
CA SER A 8 15.94 67.08 -38.22
C SER A 8 15.02 66.54 -37.12
N ALA A 9 13.97 67.30 -36.75
CA ALA A 9 12.97 66.89 -35.77
C ALA A 9 12.00 65.80 -36.33
N VAL A 10 11.61 65.88 -37.60
CA VAL A 10 10.74 64.91 -38.27
C VAL A 10 11.40 63.55 -38.44
N LEU A 11 12.70 63.54 -38.80
CA LEU A 11 13.47 62.32 -38.98
C LEU A 11 13.66 61.57 -37.68
N SER A 12 13.86 62.25 -36.54
CA SER A 12 13.99 61.66 -35.21
C SER A 12 12.69 61.03 -34.70
N ILE A 13 11.53 61.60 -35.02
CA ILE A 13 10.24 61.10 -34.66
C ILE A 13 9.93 59.79 -35.46
N PHE A 14 10.23 59.76 -36.77
CA PHE A 14 10.02 58.58 -37.61
C PHE A 14 10.92 57.42 -37.18
N ILE A 15 12.16 57.64 -36.84
CA ILE A 15 13.10 56.58 -36.33
C ILE A 15 12.60 56.05 -34.97
N GLY A 16 12.13 56.92 -34.06
CA GLY A 16 11.57 56.53 -32.79
C GLY A 16 10.32 55.64 -32.87
N ILE A 17 9.40 56.01 -33.81
CA ILE A 17 8.18 55.23 -34.05
C ILE A 17 8.51 53.85 -34.67
N THR A 18 9.45 53.79 -35.62
CA THR A 18 9.86 52.53 -36.26
C THR A 18 10.54 51.59 -35.30
N VAL A 19 11.41 52.11 -34.40
CA VAL A 19 12.07 51.31 -33.36
C VAL A 19 11.06 50.83 -32.34
N TYR A 20 10.09 51.67 -31.96
CA TYR A 20 9.02 51.28 -31.02
C TYR A 20 8.13 50.18 -31.59
N PHE A 21 7.71 50.27 -32.87
CA PHE A 21 6.95 49.22 -33.53
C PHE A 21 7.74 47.90 -33.69
N TYR A 22 9.01 47.99 -34.04
CA TYR A 22 9.85 46.78 -34.15
C TYR A 22 10.06 46.10 -32.80
N TYR A 23 10.24 46.89 -31.71
CA TYR A 23 10.36 46.35 -30.36
C TYR A 23 9.06 45.74 -29.88
N TYR A 24 7.91 46.36 -30.16
CA TYR A 24 6.60 45.85 -29.78
C TYR A 24 6.22 44.57 -30.55
N GLN A 25 6.49 44.49 -31.84
CA GLN A 25 6.28 43.28 -32.64
C GLN A 25 7.16 42.12 -32.15
N ASN A 26 8.41 42.35 -31.80
CA ASN A 26 9.29 41.30 -31.28
C ASN A 26 8.87 40.84 -29.85
N GLN A 27 8.33 41.71 -29.03
CA GLN A 27 7.76 41.31 -27.75
C GLN A 27 6.50 40.45 -27.93
N THR A 28 5.62 40.80 -28.86
CA THR A 28 4.38 40.04 -29.15
C THR A 28 4.71 38.66 -29.75
N LEU A 29 5.69 38.57 -30.61
CA LEU A 29 6.18 37.30 -31.16
C LEU A 29 6.83 36.42 -30.10
N ASN A 30 7.58 37.00 -29.14
CA ASN A 30 8.18 36.24 -28.04
C ASN A 30 7.12 35.73 -27.02
N ILE A 31 6.09 36.52 -26.74
CA ILE A 31 4.96 36.13 -25.87
C ILE A 31 4.15 35.01 -26.55
N ASN A 32 3.87 35.10 -27.84
CA ASN A 32 3.15 34.08 -28.58
C ASN A 32 3.94 32.78 -28.69
N SER A 33 5.27 32.82 -28.85
CA SER A 33 6.13 31.63 -28.87
C SER A 33 6.23 30.97 -27.48
N LEU A 34 6.19 31.75 -26.40
CA LEU A 34 6.14 31.25 -25.02
C LEU A 34 4.79 30.59 -24.70
N ILE A 35 3.68 31.19 -25.16
CA ILE A 35 2.34 30.64 -24.99
C ILE A 35 2.16 29.34 -25.80
N THR A 36 2.61 29.31 -27.05
CA THR A 36 2.55 28.09 -27.88
C THR A 36 3.47 26.99 -27.36
N ASN A 37 4.66 27.30 -26.85
CA ASN A 37 5.55 26.31 -26.26
C ASN A 37 5.02 25.77 -24.89
N GLN A 38 4.31 26.58 -24.10
CA GLN A 38 3.67 26.10 -22.89
C GLN A 38 2.43 25.23 -23.20
N SER A 39 1.61 25.59 -24.20
CA SER A 39 0.45 24.79 -24.59
C SER A 39 0.84 23.45 -25.21
N THR A 40 1.86 23.41 -26.07
CA THR A 40 2.38 22.13 -26.64
C THR A 40 3.06 21.26 -25.61
N SER A 41 3.77 21.85 -24.63
CA SER A 41 4.35 21.08 -23.51
C SER A 41 3.26 20.50 -22.60
N THR A 42 2.20 21.25 -22.34
CA THR A 42 1.07 20.79 -21.52
C THR A 42 0.24 19.73 -22.24
N GLU A 43 -0.02 19.90 -23.53
CA GLU A 43 -0.69 18.89 -24.37
C GLU A 43 0.17 17.63 -24.56
N ASP A 44 1.48 17.75 -24.76
CA ASP A 44 2.40 16.60 -24.81
C ASP A 44 2.51 15.89 -23.46
N HIS A 45 2.49 16.60 -22.34
CA HIS A 45 2.42 16.01 -21.03
C HIS A 45 1.06 15.33 -20.77
N MET A 46 -0.05 15.94 -21.19
CA MET A 46 -1.37 15.31 -21.12
C MET A 46 -1.51 14.12 -22.09
N LEU A 47 -0.96 14.20 -23.30
CA LEU A 47 -0.93 13.05 -24.21
C LEU A 47 0.02 11.94 -23.75
N LYS A 48 1.15 12.26 -23.13
CA LYS A 48 2.01 11.27 -22.49
C LYS A 48 1.33 10.66 -21.26
N ALA A 49 0.68 11.47 -20.41
CA ALA A 49 -0.12 10.97 -19.30
C ALA A 49 -1.29 10.09 -19.78
N ALA A 50 -2.00 10.50 -20.83
CA ALA A 50 -3.05 9.69 -21.44
C ALA A 50 -2.53 8.40 -22.12
N LYS A 51 -1.30 8.41 -22.66
CA LYS A 51 -0.66 7.21 -23.21
C LYS A 51 -0.12 6.25 -22.17
N THR A 52 0.05 6.70 -20.92
CA THR A 52 0.52 5.90 -19.79
C THR A 52 -0.66 5.37 -18.93
N MET A 53 -1.91 5.66 -19.30
CA MET A 53 -3.04 4.96 -18.69
C MET A 53 -2.95 3.49 -19.11
N SER A 54 -2.58 2.64 -18.17
CA SER A 54 -2.65 1.18 -18.31
C SER A 54 -4.04 0.83 -18.87
N LYS A 55 -4.06 0.04 -19.94
CA LYS A 55 -5.34 -0.40 -20.51
C LYS A 55 -6.06 -1.23 -19.46
N ALA A 56 -7.26 -0.81 -19.08
CA ALA A 56 -8.07 -1.53 -18.11
C ALA A 56 -8.12 -3.03 -18.41
N LEU A 57 -8.00 -3.85 -17.37
CA LEU A 57 -7.98 -5.31 -17.49
C LEU A 57 -9.36 -5.83 -17.90
N ALA A 58 -9.54 -6.15 -19.17
CA ALA A 58 -10.84 -6.45 -19.78
C ALA A 58 -11.60 -7.60 -19.07
N ASN A 59 -10.87 -8.57 -18.51
CA ASN A 59 -11.46 -9.75 -17.85
C ASN A 59 -11.53 -9.61 -16.32
N ALA A 60 -10.96 -8.55 -15.73
CA ALA A 60 -10.98 -8.36 -14.30
C ALA A 60 -12.38 -8.03 -13.81
N LYS A 61 -12.86 -8.80 -12.82
CA LYS A 61 -14.03 -8.49 -12.04
C LYS A 61 -13.59 -7.84 -10.73
N ILE A 62 -13.92 -6.57 -10.54
CA ILE A 62 -13.62 -5.81 -9.33
C ILE A 62 -14.92 -5.61 -8.55
N THR A 63 -14.99 -6.17 -7.35
CA THR A 63 -16.16 -6.06 -6.47
C THR A 63 -15.77 -5.29 -5.21
N PRO A 64 -16.21 -4.04 -5.06
CA PRO A 64 -15.95 -3.28 -3.84
C PRO A 64 -16.53 -3.96 -2.60
N HIS A 65 -15.73 -4.01 -1.55
CA HIS A 65 -16.11 -4.45 -0.22
C HIS A 65 -16.17 -3.21 0.69
N ARG A 66 -17.37 -2.69 0.90
CA ARG A 66 -17.58 -1.42 1.58
C ARG A 66 -17.30 -1.54 3.09
N SER A 67 -16.69 -0.52 3.66
CA SER A 67 -16.44 -0.42 5.10
C SER A 67 -17.72 -0.65 5.92
N SER A 68 -18.85 -0.13 5.45
CA SER A 68 -20.17 -0.28 6.08
C SER A 68 -20.73 -1.71 6.09
N THR A 69 -20.13 -2.64 5.31
CA THR A 69 -20.52 -4.05 5.25
C THR A 69 -19.54 -4.97 5.97
N ARG A 70 -18.45 -4.45 6.48
CA ARG A 70 -17.50 -5.15 7.34
C ARG A 70 -18.14 -5.41 8.72
N GLY A 71 -17.67 -6.45 9.41
CA GLY A 71 -17.97 -6.59 10.83
C GLY A 71 -17.37 -5.44 11.62
N HIS A 72 -18.05 -5.01 12.68
CA HIS A 72 -17.54 -3.99 13.59
C HIS A 72 -17.84 -4.38 15.03
N SER A 73 -16.84 -4.28 15.88
CA SER A 73 -16.97 -4.48 17.32
C SER A 73 -16.22 -3.36 18.07
N ASP A 74 -16.86 -2.83 19.09
CA ASP A 74 -16.27 -1.86 20.02
C ASP A 74 -16.39 -2.40 21.43
N HIS A 75 -15.24 -2.74 22.01
CA HIS A 75 -15.11 -3.26 23.38
C HIS A 75 -14.62 -2.18 24.36
N GLY A 76 -14.64 -0.91 23.96
CA GLY A 76 -14.10 0.22 24.71
C GLY A 76 -12.58 0.35 24.61
N TRP A 77 -11.86 -0.73 24.86
CA TRP A 77 -10.39 -0.76 24.72
C TRP A 77 -9.91 -1.18 23.32
N LEU A 78 -10.75 -1.91 22.57
CA LEU A 78 -10.52 -2.36 21.20
C LEU A 78 -11.67 -1.92 20.31
N ASN A 79 -11.36 -1.13 19.28
CA ASN A 79 -12.28 -0.84 18.19
C ASN A 79 -11.75 -1.55 16.94
N THR A 80 -12.51 -2.50 16.38
CA THR A 80 -12.05 -3.40 15.32
C THR A 80 -13.07 -3.52 14.19
N TYR A 81 -12.55 -3.55 12.95
CA TYR A 81 -13.34 -3.80 11.74
C TYR A 81 -12.87 -5.08 11.06
N HIS A 82 -13.79 -5.99 10.79
CA HIS A 82 -13.51 -7.32 10.24
C HIS A 82 -13.87 -7.38 8.75
N SER A 83 -12.92 -7.57 7.86
CA SER A 83 -13.19 -7.81 6.44
C SER A 83 -13.64 -9.23 6.16
N PHE A 84 -13.26 -10.18 7.02
CA PHE A 84 -13.67 -11.59 6.96
C PHE A 84 -14.24 -12.03 8.30
N SER A 85 -15.04 -13.09 8.29
CA SER A 85 -15.65 -13.66 9.49
C SER A 85 -14.60 -13.94 10.58
N PHE A 86 -14.76 -13.30 11.72
CA PHE A 86 -13.84 -13.36 12.84
C PHE A 86 -14.58 -13.16 14.16
N ALA A 87 -14.16 -13.85 15.23
CA ALA A 87 -14.79 -13.83 16.55
C ALA A 87 -16.31 -14.03 16.45
N ASP A 88 -17.07 -13.11 17.05
CA ASP A 88 -18.55 -13.19 17.10
C ASP A 88 -19.23 -12.72 15.79
N TRP A 89 -18.48 -12.10 14.86
CA TRP A 89 -19.05 -11.69 13.60
C TRP A 89 -18.86 -12.77 12.54
N TYR A 90 -19.97 -13.27 12.00
CA TYR A 90 -19.98 -14.29 10.98
C TYR A 90 -20.82 -13.87 9.76
N ASN A 91 -20.19 -13.91 8.58
CA ASN A 91 -20.86 -13.74 7.30
C ASN A 91 -20.34 -14.82 6.33
N PRO A 92 -21.20 -15.75 5.86
CA PRO A 92 -20.77 -16.87 5.00
C PRO A 92 -20.19 -16.43 3.65
N LYS A 93 -20.43 -15.18 3.22
CA LYS A 93 -19.84 -14.62 1.99
C LYS A 93 -18.39 -14.17 2.18
N PHE A 94 -17.96 -13.98 3.42
CA PHE A 94 -16.64 -13.45 3.77
C PHE A 94 -15.95 -14.37 4.77
N THR A 95 -15.64 -15.60 4.34
CA THR A 95 -14.91 -16.56 5.18
C THR A 95 -13.43 -16.59 4.87
N HIS A 96 -13.06 -16.44 3.60
CA HIS A 96 -11.68 -16.36 3.10
C HIS A 96 -11.69 -15.91 1.63
N PHE A 97 -10.51 -15.53 1.11
CA PHE A 97 -10.32 -15.21 -0.30
C PHE A 97 -8.93 -15.69 -0.74
N GLY A 98 -8.86 -16.78 -1.49
CA GLY A 98 -7.61 -17.54 -1.65
C GLY A 98 -7.08 -17.99 -0.29
N SER A 99 -5.80 -17.77 -0.01
CA SER A 99 -5.21 -18.04 1.31
C SER A 99 -5.52 -16.95 2.35
N LEU A 100 -6.03 -15.78 1.97
CA LEU A 100 -6.38 -14.71 2.91
C LEU A 100 -7.57 -15.13 3.77
N ARG A 101 -7.38 -15.27 5.07
CA ARG A 101 -8.39 -15.76 6.02
C ARG A 101 -8.93 -14.67 6.94
N VAL A 102 -8.08 -13.75 7.40
CA VAL A 102 -8.44 -12.66 8.30
C VAL A 102 -7.79 -11.37 7.80
N LEU A 103 -8.55 -10.28 7.83
CA LEU A 103 -8.05 -8.92 7.79
C LEU A 103 -8.91 -8.09 8.73
N ASN A 104 -8.35 -7.78 9.89
CA ASN A 104 -8.95 -6.86 10.85
C ASN A 104 -8.18 -5.56 10.84
N GLU A 105 -8.88 -4.47 11.01
CA GLU A 105 -8.31 -3.15 11.23
C GLU A 105 -8.60 -2.72 12.66
N ASP A 106 -7.56 -2.80 13.49
CA ASP A 106 -7.65 -2.75 14.95
C ASP A 106 -7.09 -1.43 15.49
N ARG A 107 -7.82 -0.83 16.41
CA ARG A 107 -7.36 0.27 17.26
C ARG A 107 -7.43 -0.15 18.71
N VAL A 108 -6.26 -0.20 19.35
CA VAL A 108 -6.13 -0.59 20.76
C VAL A 108 -5.77 0.64 21.59
N SER A 109 -6.61 0.93 22.58
CA SER A 109 -6.42 2.04 23.51
C SER A 109 -5.14 1.91 24.33
N PRO A 110 -4.61 3.01 24.89
CA PRO A 110 -3.44 2.98 25.76
C PRO A 110 -3.56 1.97 26.90
N VAL A 111 -2.44 1.32 27.23
CA VAL A 111 -2.31 0.38 28.36
C VAL A 111 -3.27 -0.81 28.28
N ASN A 112 -3.66 -1.20 27.08
CA ASN A 112 -4.54 -2.34 26.80
C ASN A 112 -3.95 -3.24 25.71
N GLY A 113 -4.52 -4.42 25.53
CA GLY A 113 -4.08 -5.36 24.50
C GLY A 113 -4.70 -6.74 24.67
N PHE A 114 -4.20 -7.64 23.83
CA PHE A 114 -4.60 -9.05 23.82
C PHE A 114 -3.69 -9.85 24.76
N PRO A 115 -4.22 -10.44 25.85
CA PRO A 115 -3.45 -11.29 26.73
C PRO A 115 -2.96 -12.54 26.00
N THR A 116 -2.07 -13.31 26.63
CA THR A 116 -1.51 -14.52 26.03
C THR A 116 -2.59 -15.48 25.57
N HIS A 117 -2.56 -15.81 24.28
CA HIS A 117 -3.49 -16.72 23.62
C HIS A 117 -2.76 -17.60 22.59
N PRO A 118 -3.26 -18.82 22.33
CA PRO A 118 -2.60 -19.76 21.44
C PRO A 118 -3.05 -19.63 19.98
N HIS A 119 -2.14 -19.98 19.05
CA HIS A 119 -2.42 -20.16 17.63
C HIS A 119 -1.81 -21.43 17.10
N ARG A 120 -2.43 -21.98 16.05
CA ARG A 120 -1.94 -23.17 15.34
C ARG A 120 -2.36 -23.11 13.87
N ASN A 121 -1.46 -23.53 12.96
CA ASN A 121 -1.75 -23.71 11.54
C ASN A 121 -2.26 -22.46 10.82
N PHE A 122 -1.78 -21.28 11.22
CA PHE A 122 -1.99 -20.01 10.53
C PHE A 122 -0.66 -19.28 10.37
N GLU A 123 -0.55 -18.54 9.30
CA GLU A 123 0.45 -17.48 9.12
C GLU A 123 -0.20 -16.19 9.60
N ILE A 124 0.38 -15.55 10.63
CA ILE A 124 -0.23 -14.41 11.35
C ILE A 124 0.73 -13.25 11.31
N PHE A 125 0.24 -12.08 10.92
CA PHE A 125 1.08 -10.89 10.86
C PHE A 125 0.31 -9.61 11.15
N SER A 126 1.00 -8.68 11.83
CA SER A 126 0.51 -7.35 12.16
C SER A 126 1.31 -6.31 11.39
N TYR A 127 0.62 -5.42 10.67
CA TYR A 127 1.20 -4.27 9.97
C TYR A 127 0.79 -2.99 10.67
N ILE A 128 1.78 -2.25 11.21
CA ILE A 128 1.53 -1.08 12.06
C ILE A 128 1.30 0.17 11.20
N LEU A 129 0.12 0.78 11.36
CA LEU A 129 -0.30 2.00 10.68
C LEU A 129 0.04 3.26 11.48
N SER A 130 -0.08 3.22 12.82
CA SER A 130 0.32 4.29 13.72
C SER A 130 0.41 3.81 15.16
N GLY A 131 1.12 4.56 16.00
CA GLY A 131 1.33 4.21 17.39
C GLY A 131 2.39 3.13 17.59
N GLU A 132 2.30 2.41 18.71
CA GLU A 132 3.28 1.42 19.14
C GLU A 132 2.60 0.14 19.61
N LEU A 133 3.01 -1.02 19.09
CA LEU A 133 2.53 -2.34 19.50
C LEU A 133 3.69 -3.16 20.05
N THR A 134 3.54 -3.68 21.28
CA THR A 134 4.50 -4.59 21.90
C THR A 134 4.02 -6.03 21.72
N HIS A 135 4.83 -6.85 21.08
CA HIS A 135 4.55 -8.26 20.84
C HIS A 135 5.48 -9.16 21.67
N ARG A 136 4.90 -10.13 22.34
CA ARG A 136 5.60 -11.16 23.12
C ARG A 136 5.17 -12.53 22.64
N ASP A 137 6.14 -13.37 22.27
CA ASP A 137 5.90 -14.68 21.70
C ASP A 137 6.68 -15.76 22.45
N SER A 138 6.09 -16.94 22.58
CA SER A 138 6.73 -18.13 23.19
C SER A 138 8.01 -18.55 22.47
N MET A 139 8.15 -18.19 21.20
CA MET A 139 9.36 -18.43 20.39
C MET A 139 10.54 -17.60 20.86
N LEU A 140 10.30 -16.34 21.26
CA LEU A 140 11.33 -15.42 21.76
C LEU A 140 11.94 -15.87 23.09
N SER A 141 11.18 -16.65 23.86
CA SER A 141 11.63 -17.16 25.17
C SER A 141 12.61 -18.33 25.04
N LYS A 142 12.67 -19.02 23.91
CA LYS A 142 13.46 -20.24 23.68
C LYS A 142 14.79 -20.04 22.94
N GLY A 143 15.03 -18.85 22.39
CA GLY A 143 16.13 -18.59 21.46
C GLY A 143 17.35 -17.86 22.03
N ASN A 144 17.34 -17.42 23.29
CA ASN A 144 18.43 -16.60 23.83
C ASN A 144 19.32 -17.35 24.82
N GLU A 145 20.29 -18.13 24.30
CA GLU A 145 21.48 -18.53 25.06
C GLU A 145 22.50 -17.39 25.23
N GLY A 146 22.22 -16.21 24.70
CA GLY A 146 23.08 -15.02 24.76
C GLY A 146 22.46 -13.84 25.49
N GLY A 147 22.18 -13.96 26.77
CA GLY A 147 22.23 -12.94 27.80
C GLY A 147 21.53 -11.56 27.60
N GLN A 148 20.72 -11.31 26.58
CA GLN A 148 19.98 -10.08 26.41
C GLN A 148 18.50 -10.31 26.64
N SER A 149 17.96 -9.66 27.68
CA SER A 149 16.69 -9.95 28.34
C SER A 149 15.44 -9.41 27.65
N ASP A 150 15.49 -8.99 26.40
CA ASP A 150 14.31 -8.40 25.75
C ASP A 150 13.48 -9.48 25.06
N LYS A 151 12.56 -10.05 25.84
CA LYS A 151 11.60 -11.08 25.41
C LYS A 151 10.41 -10.49 24.64
N PHE A 152 10.54 -9.33 24.01
CA PHE A 152 9.47 -8.67 23.27
C PHE A 152 10.04 -7.83 22.14
N TYR A 153 9.19 -7.59 21.13
CA TYR A 153 9.42 -6.61 20.07
C TYR A 153 8.45 -5.46 20.20
N ARG A 154 9.00 -4.25 20.09
CA ARG A 154 8.22 -3.01 20.07
C ARG A 154 8.23 -2.49 18.65
N MET A 155 7.03 -2.42 18.06
CA MET A 155 6.83 -2.09 16.66
C MET A 155 6.19 -0.74 16.51
N HIS A 156 6.59 -0.02 15.48
CA HIS A 156 6.13 1.32 15.12
C HIS A 156 5.59 1.33 13.70
N ARG A 157 5.11 2.48 13.24
CA ARG A 157 4.61 2.66 11.88
C ARG A 157 5.54 2.06 10.82
N GLY A 158 4.96 1.25 9.95
CA GLY A 158 5.66 0.57 8.87
C GLY A 158 6.36 -0.72 9.25
N ASP A 159 6.38 -1.08 10.53
CA ASP A 159 6.90 -2.36 10.97
C ASP A 159 5.87 -3.47 10.75
N VAL A 160 6.40 -4.66 10.45
CA VAL A 160 5.62 -5.90 10.37
C VAL A 160 6.19 -6.93 11.31
N GLN A 161 5.31 -7.51 12.11
CA GLN A 161 5.56 -8.73 12.86
C GLN A 161 4.89 -9.89 12.14
N PHE A 162 5.56 -11.03 12.07
CA PHE A 162 5.07 -12.22 11.40
C PHE A 162 5.38 -13.47 12.24
N THR A 163 4.37 -14.33 12.37
CA THR A 163 4.47 -15.62 13.09
C THR A 163 3.88 -16.75 12.26
N THR A 164 4.66 -17.79 11.99
CA THR A 164 4.16 -19.09 11.56
C THR A 164 3.66 -19.84 12.79
N GLY A 165 2.34 -19.99 12.93
CA GLY A 165 1.73 -20.67 14.07
C GLY A 165 2.00 -22.18 14.10
N GLY A 166 2.08 -22.83 12.95
CA GLY A 166 2.51 -24.21 12.73
C GLY A 166 2.00 -25.20 13.77
N THR A 167 2.89 -25.92 14.46
CA THR A 167 2.54 -26.90 15.51
C THR A 167 1.97 -26.27 16.77
N GLY A 168 2.07 -24.95 16.92
CA GLY A 168 1.49 -24.18 18.02
C GLY A 168 2.45 -23.16 18.62
N ILE A 169 1.94 -21.96 18.83
CA ILE A 169 2.59 -20.85 19.56
C ILE A 169 1.60 -20.25 20.56
N ALA A 170 2.12 -19.44 21.47
CA ALA A 170 1.31 -18.56 22.32
C ALA A 170 1.98 -17.20 22.33
N HIS A 171 1.18 -16.15 22.09
CA HIS A 171 1.66 -14.77 22.07
C HIS A 171 0.70 -13.81 22.78
N SER A 172 1.18 -12.59 23.01
CA SER A 172 0.38 -11.47 23.48
C SER A 172 0.79 -10.21 22.71
N GLU A 173 -0.18 -9.31 22.50
CA GLU A 173 -0.01 -8.06 21.78
C GLU A 173 -0.58 -6.92 22.60
N PHE A 174 0.26 -5.96 23.02
CA PHE A 174 -0.14 -4.87 23.91
C PHE A 174 0.26 -3.51 23.37
N ASN A 175 -0.64 -2.55 23.49
CA ASN A 175 -0.31 -1.14 23.45
C ASN A 175 0.19 -0.72 24.86
N GLU A 176 1.49 -0.67 25.05
CA GLU A 176 2.11 -0.24 26.31
C GLU A 176 2.26 1.29 26.42
N HIS A 177 1.95 2.02 25.33
CA HIS A 177 1.98 3.47 25.35
C HIS A 177 0.93 4.02 26.33
N LYS A 178 1.26 5.11 27.04
CA LYS A 178 0.41 5.62 28.12
C LYS A 178 -0.71 6.55 27.66
N LYS A 179 -0.62 7.06 26.40
CA LYS A 179 -1.52 8.12 25.90
C LYS A 179 -2.08 7.83 24.51
N ASP A 180 -1.30 7.23 23.64
CA ASP A 180 -1.63 7.11 22.24
C ASP A 180 -2.21 5.73 21.92
N THR A 181 -3.26 5.72 21.11
CA THR A 181 -3.85 4.51 20.53
C THR A 181 -2.92 3.94 19.47
N VAL A 182 -2.73 2.62 19.46
CA VAL A 182 -2.11 1.94 18.33
C VAL A 182 -3.17 1.56 17.30
N HIS A 183 -2.85 1.72 16.02
CA HIS A 183 -3.66 1.35 14.88
C HIS A 183 -2.86 0.42 13.97
N PHE A 184 -3.37 -0.76 13.68
CA PHE A 184 -2.69 -1.77 12.87
C PHE A 184 -3.68 -2.66 12.12
N LEU A 185 -3.16 -3.36 11.11
CA LEU A 185 -3.88 -4.44 10.44
C LEU A 185 -3.42 -5.78 11.01
N GLN A 186 -4.36 -6.58 11.52
CA GLN A 186 -4.14 -7.97 11.88
C GLN A 186 -4.56 -8.86 10.72
N ILE A 187 -3.62 -9.59 10.12
CA ILE A 187 -3.86 -10.36 8.90
C ILE A 187 -3.44 -11.82 9.13
N TRP A 188 -4.29 -12.75 8.70
CA TRP A 188 -3.99 -14.18 8.76
C TRP A 188 -4.13 -14.80 7.38
N ALA A 189 -3.17 -15.66 7.04
CA ALA A 189 -3.24 -16.49 5.85
C ALA A 189 -3.23 -17.98 6.20
N LEU A 190 -3.87 -18.77 5.33
CA LEU A 190 -3.85 -20.23 5.39
C LEU A 190 -2.52 -20.70 4.79
N PRO A 191 -1.68 -21.42 5.52
CA PRO A 191 -0.48 -22.01 4.96
C PRO A 191 -0.83 -23.16 4.01
N TRP A 192 0.08 -23.48 3.10
CA TRP A 192 -0.12 -24.60 2.16
C TRP A 192 -0.14 -25.98 2.83
N LYS A 193 0.49 -26.13 4.02
CA LYS A 193 0.43 -27.36 4.83
C LYS A 193 0.31 -27.06 6.32
N ASN A 194 -0.25 -28.01 7.05
CA ASN A 194 -0.36 -27.95 8.50
C ASN A 194 0.90 -28.49 9.19
N GLY A 195 1.07 -28.17 10.48
CA GLY A 195 2.12 -28.71 11.32
C GLY A 195 3.52 -28.20 11.01
N LEU A 196 3.62 -27.04 10.36
CA LEU A 196 4.88 -26.35 10.13
C LEU A 196 5.63 -26.11 11.44
N LYS A 197 6.95 -26.01 11.37
CA LYS A 197 7.76 -25.56 12.51
C LYS A 197 7.46 -24.07 12.76
N PRO A 198 7.10 -23.66 13.99
CA PRO A 198 6.86 -22.28 14.32
C PRO A 198 8.07 -21.38 14.02
N ARG A 199 7.79 -20.18 13.47
CA ARG A 199 8.81 -19.18 13.11
C ARG A 199 8.34 -17.78 13.47
N TYR A 200 9.30 -16.88 13.63
CA TYR A 200 9.05 -15.49 13.96
C TYR A 200 9.95 -14.57 13.14
N HIS A 201 9.37 -13.54 12.52
CA HIS A 201 10.08 -12.54 11.76
C HIS A 201 9.58 -11.13 12.11
N THR A 202 10.49 -10.16 12.05
CA THR A 202 10.14 -8.74 12.08
C THR A 202 10.91 -8.01 10.99
N ARG A 203 10.26 -7.01 10.37
CA ARG A 203 10.92 -6.14 9.39
C ARG A 203 10.23 -4.78 9.33
N SER A 204 11.02 -3.73 9.10
CA SER A 204 10.52 -2.38 8.88
C SER A 204 10.44 -2.05 7.39
N PHE A 205 9.37 -1.37 7.00
CA PHE A 205 9.11 -0.90 5.63
C PHE A 205 8.81 0.60 5.68
N PRO A 206 9.85 1.46 5.47
CA PRO A 206 9.75 2.90 5.64
C PRO A 206 8.73 3.54 4.68
N ASP A 207 8.06 4.59 5.15
CA ASP A 207 7.10 5.36 4.33
C ASP A 207 7.73 5.95 3.08
N GLU A 208 9.01 6.35 3.15
CA GLU A 208 9.74 6.90 2.00
C GLU A 208 9.82 5.93 0.83
N GLU A 209 9.99 4.63 1.08
CA GLU A 209 10.01 3.61 0.03
C GLU A 209 8.59 3.37 -0.53
N LYS A 210 7.59 3.34 0.34
CA LYS A 210 6.19 3.18 -0.04
C LYS A 210 5.63 4.35 -0.87
N ARG A 211 6.24 5.54 -0.80
CA ARG A 211 5.90 6.70 -1.64
C ARG A 211 6.49 6.63 -3.05
N LYS A 212 7.47 5.78 -3.28
CA LYS A 212 8.09 5.58 -4.62
C LYS A 212 7.33 4.57 -5.47
N GLY A 213 6.51 3.71 -4.84
CA GLY A 213 5.74 2.64 -5.46
C GLY A 213 5.31 1.62 -4.42
N PHE A 214 4.65 0.56 -4.85
CA PHE A 214 4.35 -0.56 -3.96
C PHE A 214 5.64 -1.26 -3.50
N VAL A 215 5.81 -1.38 -2.19
CA VAL A 215 6.87 -2.17 -1.56
C VAL A 215 6.30 -3.55 -1.27
N HIS A 216 7.00 -4.61 -1.68
CA HIS A 216 6.66 -5.97 -1.30
C HIS A 216 7.04 -6.22 0.16
N VAL A 217 6.08 -6.70 0.95
CA VAL A 217 6.21 -6.90 2.41
C VAL A 217 6.42 -8.37 2.74
N LEU A 218 5.59 -9.25 2.17
CA LEU A 218 5.70 -10.69 2.28
C LEU A 218 5.72 -11.31 0.88
N SER A 219 6.41 -12.43 0.75
CA SER A 219 6.34 -13.28 -0.45
C SER A 219 6.49 -14.75 -0.08
N PRO A 220 6.08 -15.70 -0.95
CA PRO A 220 6.22 -17.12 -0.66
C PRO A 220 7.64 -17.51 -0.27
N LEU A 221 7.79 -18.52 0.58
CA LEU A 221 9.07 -19.22 0.75
C LEU A 221 9.54 -19.70 -0.62
N LYS A 222 10.77 -19.37 -1.02
CA LYS A 222 11.31 -19.62 -2.38
C LYS A 222 11.33 -21.08 -2.75
N ALA A 223 11.65 -21.95 -1.79
CA ALA A 223 11.68 -23.39 -1.99
C ALA A 223 10.28 -24.02 -2.16
N GLY A 224 9.19 -23.29 -1.79
CA GLY A 224 7.82 -23.76 -1.94
C GLY A 224 7.39 -24.76 -0.88
N GLU A 225 6.31 -25.50 -1.18
CA GLU A 225 5.63 -26.42 -0.26
C GLU A 225 6.51 -27.63 0.12
N ASP A 226 7.35 -28.09 -0.81
CA ASP A 226 8.22 -29.25 -0.65
C ASP A 226 9.61 -28.91 -0.11
N ALA A 227 9.77 -27.73 0.52
CA ALA A 227 11.03 -27.26 1.09
C ALA A 227 11.66 -28.31 2.02
N THR A 228 12.97 -28.52 1.86
CA THR A 228 13.78 -29.33 2.78
C THR A 228 13.92 -28.63 4.14
N GLU A 229 14.36 -29.36 5.18
CA GLU A 229 14.61 -28.77 6.50
C GLU A 229 15.63 -27.63 6.45
N GLN A 230 16.63 -27.71 5.56
CA GLN A 230 17.63 -26.67 5.38
C GLN A 230 17.04 -25.42 4.71
N GLU A 231 16.28 -25.57 3.63
CA GLU A 231 15.59 -24.46 2.95
C GLU A 231 14.57 -23.79 3.86
N GLU A 232 13.87 -24.57 4.68
CA GLU A 232 13.03 -24.06 5.75
C GLU A 232 13.87 -23.28 6.78
N ALA A 233 15.06 -23.75 7.14
CA ALA A 233 15.94 -23.05 8.08
C ALA A 233 16.50 -21.76 7.50
N ASP A 234 16.85 -21.75 6.23
CA ASP A 234 17.37 -20.58 5.52
C ASP A 234 16.29 -19.50 5.33
N ALA A 235 15.01 -19.91 5.29
CA ALA A 235 13.84 -19.02 5.22
C ALA A 235 13.96 -17.96 4.11
N GLU A 236 14.45 -18.37 2.91
CA GLU A 236 14.66 -17.47 1.78
C GLU A 236 13.30 -17.12 1.12
N PRO A 237 12.90 -15.83 1.05
CA PRO A 237 11.66 -15.43 0.36
C PRO A 237 11.87 -15.42 -1.16
N ALA A 238 10.78 -15.62 -1.93
CA ALA A 238 10.80 -15.57 -3.38
C ALA A 238 11.15 -14.17 -3.92
N ILE A 239 10.73 -13.11 -3.22
CA ILE A 239 11.11 -11.74 -3.50
C ILE A 239 12.15 -11.29 -2.45
N PRO A 240 13.36 -10.87 -2.86
CA PRO A 240 14.37 -10.40 -1.90
C PRO A 240 13.86 -9.28 -0.99
N ASN A 241 14.34 -9.26 0.25
CA ASN A 241 13.98 -8.26 1.25
C ASN A 241 12.51 -8.27 1.72
N THR A 242 11.76 -9.33 1.47
CA THR A 242 10.44 -9.57 2.08
C THR A 242 10.55 -10.54 3.26
N ILE A 243 9.44 -10.74 3.97
CA ILE A 243 9.30 -11.80 4.96
C ILE A 243 8.76 -13.05 4.25
N PRO A 244 9.37 -14.24 4.41
CA PRO A 244 8.88 -15.47 3.81
C PRO A 244 7.58 -15.93 4.45
N ILE A 245 6.61 -16.37 3.63
CA ILE A 245 5.33 -16.94 4.06
C ILE A 245 5.13 -18.33 3.43
N HIS A 246 4.53 -19.26 4.16
CA HIS A 246 4.24 -20.63 3.69
C HIS A 246 2.89 -20.68 2.95
N ALA A 247 2.70 -19.79 2.00
CA ALA A 247 1.52 -19.73 1.13
C ALA A 247 1.90 -19.09 -0.21
N ASP A 248 1.15 -19.39 -1.28
CA ASP A 248 1.21 -18.59 -2.50
C ASP A 248 0.48 -17.25 -2.26
N PHE A 249 1.22 -16.34 -1.62
CA PHE A 249 0.69 -15.09 -1.09
C PHE A 249 1.76 -14.00 -1.13
N VAL A 250 1.43 -12.85 -1.72
CA VAL A 250 2.29 -11.66 -1.74
C VAL A 250 1.52 -10.50 -1.13
N MET A 251 2.11 -9.83 -0.16
CA MET A 251 1.60 -8.57 0.37
C MET A 251 2.43 -7.41 -0.16
N GLY A 252 1.75 -6.36 -0.62
CA GLY A 252 2.34 -5.06 -0.94
C GLY A 252 1.71 -3.93 -0.14
N ALA A 253 2.48 -2.87 0.10
CA ALA A 253 1.99 -1.63 0.70
C ALA A 253 2.51 -0.42 -0.07
N GLY A 254 1.69 0.60 -0.28
CA GLY A 254 2.03 1.82 -0.98
C GLY A 254 1.35 3.05 -0.39
N LEU A 255 2.00 4.20 -0.50
CA LEU A 255 1.50 5.52 -0.10
C LEU A 255 1.36 6.38 -1.35
N ILE A 256 0.13 6.53 -1.84
CA ILE A 256 -0.16 7.17 -3.13
C ILE A 256 -0.57 8.62 -2.88
N ALA A 257 0.28 9.55 -3.30
CA ALA A 257 -0.02 10.98 -3.20
C ALA A 257 -1.28 11.35 -4.01
N PRO A 258 -2.04 12.38 -3.62
CA PRO A 258 -3.18 12.86 -4.41
C PRO A 258 -2.83 13.06 -5.87
N GLN A 259 -3.71 12.64 -6.79
CA GLN A 259 -3.55 12.72 -8.25
C GLN A 259 -2.39 11.90 -8.83
N SER A 260 -1.82 10.97 -8.04
CA SER A 260 -0.79 10.04 -8.48
C SER A 260 -1.37 8.65 -8.75
N THR A 261 -0.64 7.85 -9.55
CA THR A 261 -1.04 6.49 -9.90
C THR A 261 0.11 5.54 -9.65
N PHE A 262 -0.18 4.42 -8.98
CA PHE A 262 0.74 3.28 -8.85
C PHE A 262 0.21 2.09 -9.64
N GLU A 263 1.08 1.16 -9.98
CA GLU A 263 0.72 -0.12 -10.60
C GLU A 263 1.18 -1.29 -9.73
N TRP A 264 0.33 -2.29 -9.61
CA TRP A 264 0.67 -3.60 -9.03
C TRP A 264 0.80 -4.63 -10.15
N THR A 265 1.94 -5.34 -10.21
CA THR A 265 2.07 -6.51 -11.08
C THR A 265 1.49 -7.71 -10.36
N VAL A 266 0.35 -8.18 -10.84
CA VAL A 266 -0.34 -9.35 -10.28
C VAL A 266 0.55 -10.58 -10.39
N GLY A 267 0.64 -11.36 -9.33
CA GLY A 267 1.41 -12.60 -9.29
C GLY A 267 2.92 -12.42 -9.52
N ALA A 268 3.48 -11.24 -9.26
CA ALA A 268 4.92 -11.03 -9.34
C ALA A 268 5.64 -12.02 -8.41
N ASN A 269 6.48 -12.89 -9.00
CA ASN A 269 7.18 -13.99 -8.33
C ASN A 269 6.25 -15.03 -7.65
N ALA A 270 5.00 -15.12 -8.08
CA ALA A 270 4.11 -16.21 -7.71
C ALA A 270 4.64 -17.54 -8.26
N THR A 271 4.57 -18.58 -7.45
CA THR A 271 5.32 -19.81 -7.71
C THR A 271 4.79 -20.62 -8.90
N GLN A 272 3.47 -20.67 -9.16
CA GLN A 272 2.95 -21.53 -10.23
C GLN A 272 1.59 -21.19 -10.81
N GLN A 273 0.75 -20.40 -10.16
CA GLN A 273 -0.61 -20.21 -10.64
C GLN A 273 -0.75 -19.00 -11.56
N THR A 274 -1.20 -19.23 -12.77
CA THR A 274 -1.49 -18.17 -13.73
C THR A 274 -2.71 -17.33 -13.32
N LYS A 275 -3.73 -17.95 -12.73
CA LYS A 275 -4.93 -17.27 -12.22
C LYS A 275 -4.69 -16.79 -10.80
N ARG A 276 -4.98 -15.54 -10.56
CA ARG A 276 -4.76 -14.88 -9.27
C ARG A 276 -6.05 -14.28 -8.72
N LYS A 277 -6.03 -14.03 -7.42
CA LYS A 277 -7.02 -13.26 -6.68
C LYS A 277 -6.28 -12.14 -5.95
N VAL A 278 -6.78 -10.93 -6.05
CA VAL A 278 -6.18 -9.78 -5.35
C VAL A 278 -7.21 -9.14 -4.45
N TYR A 279 -6.94 -9.08 -3.16
CA TYR A 279 -7.71 -8.26 -2.23
C TYR A 279 -6.98 -6.94 -1.99
N VAL A 280 -7.69 -5.86 -2.20
CA VAL A 280 -7.19 -4.50 -1.93
C VAL A 280 -7.83 -3.98 -0.66
N HIS A 281 -7.08 -3.28 0.18
CA HIS A 281 -7.62 -2.58 1.34
C HIS A 281 -7.05 -1.16 1.43
N VAL A 282 -7.90 -0.20 1.78
CA VAL A 282 -7.55 1.20 2.04
C VAL A 282 -7.76 1.47 3.53
N PRO A 283 -6.70 1.43 4.35
CA PRO A 283 -6.81 1.66 5.79
C PRO A 283 -7.32 3.06 6.13
N MET A 284 -8.00 3.20 7.26
CA MET A 284 -8.58 4.46 7.75
C MET A 284 -7.53 5.35 8.43
N THR A 285 -6.59 5.92 7.65
CA THR A 285 -5.41 6.65 8.17
C THR A 285 -5.49 8.17 7.99
N GLN A 286 -6.42 8.69 7.15
CA GLN A 286 -6.48 10.10 6.77
C GLN A 286 -7.81 10.79 7.08
N ASN A 287 -8.55 10.27 8.08
CA ASN A 287 -9.83 10.81 8.52
C ASN A 287 -10.87 10.94 7.38
N GLY A 288 -10.93 9.95 6.50
CA GLY A 288 -11.88 9.89 5.39
C GLY A 288 -11.51 10.72 4.15
N LYS A 289 -10.30 11.28 4.10
CA LYS A 289 -9.84 12.13 2.98
C LYS A 289 -9.13 11.37 1.88
N ALA A 290 -8.65 10.16 2.16
CA ALA A 290 -8.03 9.31 1.16
C ALA A 290 -9.09 8.53 0.37
N LYS A 291 -8.91 8.47 -0.95
CA LYS A 291 -9.78 7.73 -1.86
C LYS A 291 -8.95 7.28 -3.07
N ILE A 292 -9.18 6.07 -3.52
CA ILE A 292 -8.53 5.52 -4.72
C ILE A 292 -9.55 5.04 -5.74
N ARG A 293 -9.11 4.96 -7.00
CA ARG A 293 -9.84 4.31 -8.10
C ARG A 293 -8.99 3.16 -8.64
N LEU A 294 -9.58 1.97 -8.72
CA LEU A 294 -8.92 0.79 -9.28
C LEU A 294 -9.19 0.67 -10.77
N ASP A 295 -8.12 0.38 -11.53
CA ASP A 295 -8.19 0.03 -12.95
C ASP A 295 -8.95 1.07 -13.80
N GLY A 296 -8.89 2.35 -13.41
CA GLY A 296 -9.61 3.45 -14.06
C GLY A 296 -11.13 3.39 -13.98
N ARG A 297 -11.72 2.52 -13.16
CA ARG A 297 -13.17 2.27 -13.10
C ARG A 297 -13.84 3.07 -12.01
N GLU A 298 -14.81 3.92 -12.34
CA GLU A 298 -15.65 4.65 -11.36
C GLU A 298 -16.40 3.69 -10.42
N SER A 299 -16.82 2.53 -10.92
CA SER A 299 -17.49 1.50 -10.10
C SER A 299 -16.57 0.85 -9.06
N ALA A 300 -15.25 1.05 -9.18
CA ALA A 300 -14.21 0.52 -8.30
C ALA A 300 -13.48 1.63 -7.53
N GLU A 301 -14.16 2.72 -7.20
CA GLU A 301 -13.68 3.72 -6.27
C GLU A 301 -13.83 3.23 -4.83
N LEU A 302 -12.75 3.36 -4.04
CA LEU A 302 -12.65 2.91 -2.65
C LEU A 302 -12.26 4.09 -1.77
N ALA A 303 -13.04 4.32 -0.72
CA ALA A 303 -12.70 5.23 0.37
C ALA A 303 -11.96 4.48 1.49
N GLU A 304 -11.50 5.21 2.49
CA GLU A 304 -10.89 4.62 3.68
C GLU A 304 -11.83 3.61 4.37
N GLY A 305 -11.27 2.49 4.79
CA GLY A 305 -11.99 1.36 5.34
C GLY A 305 -12.59 0.41 4.30
N ASP A 306 -12.71 0.84 3.04
CA ASP A 306 -13.16 -0.04 1.97
C ASP A 306 -12.05 -1.01 1.54
N GLY A 307 -12.47 -2.13 0.98
CA GLY A 307 -11.64 -3.04 0.22
C GLY A 307 -12.25 -3.37 -1.14
N ALA A 308 -11.59 -4.22 -1.90
CA ALA A 308 -12.11 -4.78 -3.13
C ALA A 308 -11.59 -6.20 -3.37
N PHE A 309 -12.48 -7.07 -3.85
CA PHE A 309 -12.15 -8.36 -4.42
C PHE A 309 -11.87 -8.19 -5.90
N VAL A 310 -10.69 -8.57 -6.37
CA VAL A 310 -10.29 -8.55 -7.79
C VAL A 310 -10.09 -9.99 -8.23
N GLU A 311 -10.90 -10.43 -9.18
CA GLU A 311 -10.90 -11.77 -9.76
C GLU A 311 -10.77 -11.68 -11.29
N GLY A 312 -10.47 -12.80 -11.95
CA GLY A 312 -10.31 -12.84 -13.40
C GLY A 312 -9.03 -12.16 -13.88
N VAL A 313 -8.02 -12.11 -13.03
CA VAL A 313 -6.67 -11.60 -13.31
C VAL A 313 -5.67 -12.74 -13.34
N ASN A 314 -4.57 -12.53 -14.07
CA ASN A 314 -3.50 -13.51 -14.24
C ASN A 314 -2.17 -12.92 -13.78
N ALA A 315 -1.20 -13.79 -13.50
CA ALA A 315 0.17 -13.37 -13.26
C ALA A 315 0.69 -12.56 -14.47
N GLY A 316 1.30 -11.42 -14.19
CA GLY A 316 1.80 -10.46 -15.17
C GLY A 316 0.83 -9.33 -15.53
N ASP A 317 -0.46 -9.44 -15.19
CA ASP A 317 -1.41 -8.34 -15.37
C ASP A 317 -1.02 -7.12 -14.52
N LYS A 318 -1.31 -5.91 -15.04
CA LYS A 318 -1.01 -4.65 -14.38
C LYS A 318 -2.30 -4.03 -13.85
N LEU A 319 -2.48 -4.05 -12.53
CA LEU A 319 -3.60 -3.39 -11.87
C LEU A 319 -3.18 -1.97 -11.46
N SER A 320 -3.91 -0.96 -11.94
CA SER A 320 -3.62 0.44 -11.62
C SER A 320 -4.42 0.94 -10.41
N PHE A 321 -3.79 1.84 -9.64
CA PHE A 321 -4.31 2.47 -8.43
C PHE A 321 -4.14 3.98 -8.54
N GLU A 322 -5.20 4.70 -8.83
CA GLU A 322 -5.21 6.15 -8.92
C GLU A 322 -5.69 6.75 -7.60
N SER A 323 -4.92 7.65 -6.98
CA SER A 323 -5.37 8.42 -5.81
C SER A 323 -6.21 9.60 -6.27
N ILE A 324 -7.50 9.57 -5.94
CA ILE A 324 -8.51 10.56 -6.30
C ILE A 324 -9.04 11.36 -5.10
N GLY A 325 -8.49 11.12 -3.91
CA GLY A 325 -8.83 11.81 -2.67
C GLY A 325 -8.01 13.09 -2.46
N GLU A 326 -8.26 13.75 -1.34
CA GLU A 326 -7.58 14.98 -0.92
C GLU A 326 -6.28 14.71 -0.16
N ALA A 327 -6.12 13.51 0.40
CA ALA A 327 -4.96 13.11 1.17
C ALA A 327 -4.23 11.91 0.54
N GLU A 328 -2.97 11.69 0.95
CA GLU A 328 -2.17 10.53 0.59
C GLU A 328 -2.92 9.24 0.99
N ALA A 329 -3.12 8.35 0.04
CA ALA A 329 -3.82 7.09 0.28
C ALA A 329 -2.83 5.98 0.64
N GLU A 330 -2.92 5.42 1.83
CA GLU A 330 -2.27 4.15 2.14
C GLU A 330 -3.09 3.02 1.52
N VAL A 331 -2.41 2.12 0.82
CA VAL A 331 -3.05 1.00 0.13
C VAL A 331 -2.28 -0.27 0.43
N VAL A 332 -3.01 -1.30 0.85
CA VAL A 332 -2.47 -2.65 1.05
C VAL A 332 -3.03 -3.56 -0.03
N VAL A 333 -2.15 -4.31 -0.68
CA VAL A 333 -2.47 -5.29 -1.72
C VAL A 333 -2.13 -6.69 -1.21
N LEU A 334 -3.08 -7.60 -1.25
CA LEU A 334 -2.96 -8.98 -0.82
C LEU A 334 -3.28 -9.88 -2.02
N ASP A 335 -2.22 -10.34 -2.68
CA ASP A 335 -2.25 -11.11 -3.92
C ASP A 335 -2.04 -12.59 -3.62
N THR A 336 -2.98 -13.43 -3.97
CA THR A 336 -2.99 -14.87 -3.62
C THR A 336 -3.48 -15.73 -4.78
N ALA A 337 -3.24 -17.03 -4.69
CA ALA A 337 -3.75 -18.02 -5.63
C ALA A 337 -5.29 -18.22 -5.51
#